data_d06e6187e58cf1578ce05d4bbb0d37ef
#
_entry.id   d06e6187e58cf1578ce05d4bbb0d37ef
#
_cell.length_a   1.000
_cell.length_b   1.000
_cell.length_c   1.000
_cell.angle_alpha   90.00
_cell.angle_beta   90.00
_cell.angle_gamma   90.00
#
_symmetry.space_group_name_H-M   'P 1'
#
loop_
_entity.id
_entity.type
_entity.pdbx_description
1 polymer ?
#
loop_
_entity_poly.entity_id
_entity_poly.type
_entity_poly.pdbx_seq_one_letter_code
_entity_poly.pdbx_strand_id
1 'polypeptide(L)'
;MQKTSNKHRRWPWVVGGLVTLLVVAFLGAALYFFNVAMVAGHKSFINNNTKIEKSDPLYAQKMWFQKTPKQVWTMKSATDNLKLDADYIPAAKKTNKSVLIAHGYMNNKDSMGAYAAMFHQLGYNVLIPDARAHGDSQGKYIGYGWPERYDERKWINRLIKENGADSQIVMFGVSMGGATTMMTSGIKLPSQVKAFIEDCGYTSVNAELMHEAKDLYGLPVFVAWPLIKTMSGINRVANGFFIGQASSVKSLHHNHRPMLFIHGTKDTFVPTAMVYQNYAATRGPKELWLVKGAVHAKSFATAPAAYQEHVKDFLEKYIK
;
A
#
# COMPACT_ATOMS: atom_id res chain seq x y z
N MET A 1 41.92 -65.64 12.78
CA MET A 1 41.34 -64.66 11.83
C MET A 1 40.15 -64.03 12.49
N GLN A 2 40.28 -62.83 13.08
CA GLN A 2 39.16 -62.06 13.65
C GLN A 2 38.50 -61.28 12.49
N LYS A 3 37.24 -61.57 12.19
CA LYS A 3 36.36 -60.79 11.28
C LYS A 3 35.98 -59.47 11.99
N THR A 4 36.62 -58.37 11.64
CA THR A 4 36.18 -57.05 12.05
C THR A 4 34.86 -56.74 11.36
N SER A 5 33.77 -56.75 12.10
CA SER A 5 32.43 -56.32 11.67
C SER A 5 32.47 -54.81 11.44
N ASN A 6 32.54 -54.39 10.21
CA ASN A 6 32.34 -52.99 9.82
C ASN A 6 30.85 -52.65 10.01
N LYS A 7 30.44 -52.26 11.23
CA LYS A 7 29.15 -51.63 11.46
C LYS A 7 29.15 -50.27 10.77
N HIS A 8 28.72 -50.22 9.49
CA HIS A 8 28.47 -48.94 8.81
C HIS A 8 27.61 -48.06 9.72
N ARG A 9 28.18 -46.99 10.22
CA ARG A 9 27.47 -45.99 11.04
C ARG A 9 26.30 -45.42 10.20
N ARG A 10 25.07 -45.85 10.45
CA ARG A 10 23.84 -45.32 9.77
C ARG A 10 23.50 -43.92 10.23
N TRP A 11 24.12 -43.43 11.32
CA TRP A 11 23.92 -42.10 11.92
C TRP A 11 24.02 -40.94 10.93
N PRO A 12 25.06 -40.80 10.08
CA PRO A 12 25.14 -39.67 9.15
C PRO A 12 23.98 -39.66 8.14
N TRP A 13 23.47 -40.82 7.72
CA TRP A 13 22.30 -40.90 6.82
C TRP A 13 21.02 -40.49 7.52
N VAL A 14 20.83 -40.83 8.78
CA VAL A 14 19.66 -40.40 9.59
C VAL A 14 19.70 -38.90 9.82
N VAL A 15 20.85 -38.33 10.18
CA VAL A 15 21.02 -36.89 10.36
C VAL A 15 20.80 -36.14 9.05
N GLY A 16 21.36 -36.63 7.94
CA GLY A 16 21.14 -36.05 6.60
C GLY A 16 19.68 -36.07 6.22
N GLY A 17 18.96 -37.17 6.47
CA GLY A 17 17.52 -37.28 6.23
C GLY A 17 16.69 -36.28 7.06
N LEU A 18 17.02 -36.12 8.36
CA LEU A 18 16.34 -35.14 9.22
C LEU A 18 16.60 -33.70 8.78
N VAL A 19 17.83 -33.34 8.43
CA VAL A 19 18.18 -32.04 7.93
C VAL A 19 17.43 -31.73 6.62
N THR A 20 17.38 -32.71 5.70
CA THR A 20 16.64 -32.56 4.44
C THR A 20 15.14 -32.33 4.71
N LEU A 21 14.53 -33.09 5.62
CA LEU A 21 13.13 -32.92 6.01
C LEU A 21 12.86 -31.52 6.56
N LEU A 22 13.73 -31.02 7.46
CA LEU A 22 13.60 -29.67 8.03
C LEU A 22 13.73 -28.57 6.96
N VAL A 23 14.65 -28.71 6.02
CA VAL A 23 14.81 -27.78 4.90
C VAL A 23 13.57 -27.77 4.01
N VAL A 24 13.05 -28.95 3.66
CA VAL A 24 11.82 -29.07 2.85
C VAL A 24 10.63 -28.46 3.58
N ALA A 25 10.45 -28.71 4.87
CA ALA A 25 9.40 -28.14 5.69
C ALA A 25 9.51 -26.60 5.76
N PHE A 26 10.75 -26.07 5.94
CA PHE A 26 10.99 -24.64 5.95
C PHE A 26 10.69 -23.96 4.60
N LEU A 27 11.10 -24.56 3.48
CA LEU A 27 10.79 -24.05 2.14
C LEU A 27 9.28 -24.10 1.87
N GLY A 28 8.60 -25.18 2.31
CA GLY A 28 7.15 -25.29 2.25
C GLY A 28 6.45 -24.17 3.01
N ALA A 29 6.92 -23.86 4.24
CA ALA A 29 6.43 -22.74 5.02
C ALA A 29 6.67 -21.38 4.33
N ALA A 30 7.86 -21.19 3.75
CA ALA A 30 8.16 -19.95 3.00
C ALA A 30 7.26 -19.75 1.79
N LEU A 31 6.97 -20.82 1.05
CA LEU A 31 6.02 -20.80 -0.08
C LEU A 31 4.59 -20.53 0.38
N TYR A 32 4.18 -21.14 1.50
CA TYR A 32 2.87 -20.88 2.10
C TYR A 32 2.70 -19.41 2.48
N PHE A 33 3.63 -18.84 3.25
CA PHE A 33 3.58 -17.44 3.66
C PHE A 33 3.75 -16.47 2.49
N PHE A 34 4.56 -16.81 1.49
CA PHE A 34 4.63 -16.06 0.24
C PHE A 34 3.25 -16.01 -0.45
N ASN A 35 2.55 -17.16 -0.54
CA ASN A 35 1.22 -17.19 -1.12
C ASN A 35 0.22 -16.38 -0.29
N VAL A 36 0.27 -16.48 1.02
CA VAL A 36 -0.60 -15.70 1.93
C VAL A 36 -0.37 -14.20 1.77
N ALA A 37 0.87 -13.73 1.75
CA ALA A 37 1.17 -12.30 1.73
C ALA A 37 1.18 -11.68 0.33
N MET A 38 1.81 -12.35 -0.65
CA MET A 38 2.18 -11.73 -1.93
C MET A 38 1.29 -12.11 -3.11
N VAL A 39 0.45 -13.15 -2.99
CA VAL A 39 -0.43 -13.58 -4.08
C VAL A 39 -1.83 -13.03 -3.84
N ALA A 40 -2.44 -12.43 -4.87
CA ALA A 40 -3.82 -11.95 -4.80
C ALA A 40 -4.80 -13.10 -4.54
N GLY A 41 -5.89 -12.82 -3.84
CA GLY A 41 -6.94 -13.78 -3.51
C GLY A 41 -7.55 -13.52 -2.13
N HIS A 42 -8.61 -14.24 -1.79
CA HIS A 42 -9.31 -14.07 -0.50
C HIS A 42 -8.36 -14.26 0.69
N LYS A 43 -8.40 -13.34 1.64
CA LYS A 43 -7.61 -13.35 2.89
C LYS A 43 -8.56 -13.39 4.08
N SER A 44 -8.50 -14.45 4.89
CA SER A 44 -9.40 -14.66 6.04
C SER A 44 -9.26 -13.61 7.14
N PHE A 45 -8.11 -12.94 7.22
CA PHE A 45 -7.83 -11.87 8.20
C PHE A 45 -8.25 -10.47 7.72
N ILE A 46 -8.79 -10.34 6.48
CA ILE A 46 -9.32 -9.07 5.97
C ILE A 46 -10.83 -9.16 5.83
N ASN A 47 -11.52 -8.22 6.48
CA ASN A 47 -12.96 -8.09 6.34
C ASN A 47 -13.30 -7.26 5.11
N ASN A 48 -13.74 -7.91 4.04
CA ASN A 48 -14.17 -7.30 2.79
C ASN A 48 -15.69 -7.05 2.75
N ASN A 49 -16.32 -6.72 3.89
CA ASN A 49 -17.74 -6.38 3.89
C ASN A 49 -17.96 -5.06 3.14
N THR A 50 -18.55 -5.15 1.96
CA THR A 50 -18.85 -4.00 1.08
C THR A 50 -20.21 -3.36 1.37
N LYS A 51 -20.99 -3.92 2.31
CA LYS A 51 -22.31 -3.39 2.64
C LYS A 51 -22.16 -2.06 3.38
N ILE A 52 -22.77 -1.02 2.81
CA ILE A 52 -22.76 0.31 3.42
C ILE A 52 -23.93 0.39 4.38
N GLU A 53 -23.63 0.43 5.68
CA GLU A 53 -24.63 0.55 6.72
C GLU A 53 -24.99 2.03 6.94
N LYS A 54 -26.29 2.33 7.22
CA LYS A 54 -26.74 3.70 7.51
C LYS A 54 -26.07 4.31 8.75
N SER A 55 -25.58 3.48 9.65
CA SER A 55 -24.82 3.89 10.85
C SER A 55 -23.37 4.24 10.57
N ASP A 56 -22.88 4.01 9.35
CA ASP A 56 -21.49 4.36 8.97
C ASP A 56 -21.31 5.88 9.01
N PRO A 57 -20.31 6.41 9.76
CA PRO A 57 -20.04 7.85 9.82
C PRO A 57 -19.81 8.49 8.45
N LEU A 58 -19.42 7.70 7.46
CA LEU A 58 -19.15 8.13 6.07
C LEU A 58 -20.23 7.66 5.09
N TYR A 59 -21.44 7.34 5.60
CA TYR A 59 -22.54 6.82 4.77
C TYR A 59 -22.87 7.73 3.59
N ALA A 60 -23.02 9.03 3.82
CA ALA A 60 -23.38 9.97 2.78
C ALA A 60 -22.34 10.03 1.64
N GLN A 61 -21.04 10.05 2.00
CA GLN A 61 -19.92 10.06 1.05
C GLN A 61 -19.88 8.77 0.22
N LYS A 62 -20.03 7.62 0.87
CA LYS A 62 -20.04 6.31 0.21
C LYS A 62 -21.24 6.17 -0.73
N MET A 63 -22.43 6.61 -0.31
CA MET A 63 -23.63 6.61 -1.14
C MET A 63 -23.52 7.56 -2.32
N TRP A 64 -22.87 8.73 -2.13
CA TRP A 64 -22.57 9.64 -3.23
C TRP A 64 -21.68 8.93 -4.27
N PHE A 65 -20.62 8.27 -3.85
CA PHE A 65 -19.70 7.57 -4.73
C PHE A 65 -20.38 6.45 -5.53
N GLN A 66 -21.27 5.67 -4.88
CA GLN A 66 -22.04 4.62 -5.58
C GLN A 66 -22.92 5.15 -6.72
N LYS A 67 -23.52 6.35 -6.51
CA LYS A 67 -24.44 6.95 -7.47
C LYS A 67 -23.78 7.84 -8.52
N THR A 68 -22.53 8.23 -8.27
CA THR A 68 -21.81 9.15 -9.16
C THR A 68 -21.35 8.42 -10.42
N PRO A 69 -21.65 8.96 -11.63
CA PRO A 69 -21.10 8.45 -12.87
C PRO A 69 -19.58 8.50 -12.88
N LYS A 70 -18.97 7.44 -13.36
CA LYS A 70 -17.51 7.29 -13.45
C LYS A 70 -17.10 7.00 -14.88
N GLN A 71 -15.97 7.55 -15.29
CA GLN A 71 -15.33 7.19 -16.56
C GLN A 71 -14.27 6.12 -16.25
N VAL A 72 -14.40 4.97 -16.87
CA VAL A 72 -13.39 3.90 -16.72
C VAL A 72 -12.20 4.22 -17.63
N TRP A 73 -11.04 4.35 -17.00
CA TRP A 73 -9.78 4.53 -17.71
C TRP A 73 -8.95 3.24 -17.62
N THR A 74 -8.30 2.91 -18.72
CA THR A 74 -7.38 1.76 -18.74
C THR A 74 -6.02 2.18 -19.30
N MET A 75 -4.96 1.55 -18.80
CA MET A 75 -3.61 1.68 -19.36
C MET A 75 -2.80 0.39 -19.17
N LYS A 76 -1.65 0.31 -19.82
CA LYS A 76 -0.66 -0.72 -19.53
C LYS A 76 0.22 -0.30 -18.35
N SER A 77 0.51 -1.24 -17.44
CA SER A 77 1.43 -1.03 -16.32
C SER A 77 2.81 -0.56 -16.79
N ALA A 78 3.61 -0.04 -15.89
CA ALA A 78 4.97 0.42 -16.19
C ALA A 78 5.93 -0.74 -16.49
N THR A 79 5.67 -1.90 -15.88
CA THR A 79 6.38 -3.17 -16.13
C THR A 79 5.35 -4.27 -16.33
N ASP A 80 5.75 -5.43 -16.89
CA ASP A 80 4.93 -6.64 -17.01
C ASP A 80 3.71 -6.54 -17.96
N ASN A 81 3.51 -5.39 -18.61
CA ASN A 81 2.45 -5.15 -19.60
C ASN A 81 1.02 -5.52 -19.14
N LEU A 82 0.73 -5.41 -17.84
CA LEU A 82 -0.59 -5.68 -17.26
C LEU A 82 -1.58 -4.61 -17.68
N LYS A 83 -2.83 -4.98 -17.97
CA LYS A 83 -3.92 -4.01 -18.09
C LYS A 83 -4.30 -3.52 -16.69
N LEU A 84 -4.18 -2.22 -16.46
CA LEU A 84 -4.64 -1.54 -15.24
C LEU A 84 -5.92 -0.79 -15.53
N ASP A 85 -6.77 -0.74 -14.50
CA ASP A 85 -8.09 -0.12 -14.52
C ASP A 85 -8.16 1.00 -13.48
N ALA A 86 -8.94 2.06 -13.75
CA ALA A 86 -9.17 3.16 -12.83
C ALA A 86 -10.52 3.83 -13.09
N ASP A 87 -11.15 4.33 -12.04
CA ASP A 87 -12.29 5.23 -12.15
C ASP A 87 -11.84 6.69 -12.14
N TYR A 88 -12.31 7.45 -13.13
CA TYR A 88 -12.13 8.90 -13.18
C TYR A 88 -13.46 9.61 -12.98
N ILE A 89 -13.47 10.58 -12.06
CA ILE A 89 -14.64 11.41 -11.75
C ILE A 89 -14.21 12.87 -11.96
N PRO A 90 -14.71 13.55 -13.01
CA PRO A 90 -14.42 14.97 -13.22
C PRO A 90 -15.04 15.81 -12.11
N ALA A 91 -14.40 16.91 -11.75
CA ALA A 91 -14.93 17.86 -10.78
C ALA A 91 -16.24 18.50 -11.29
N ALA A 92 -17.09 18.94 -10.36
CA ALA A 92 -18.37 19.57 -10.69
C ALA A 92 -18.22 20.87 -11.49
N LYS A 93 -17.10 21.56 -11.37
CA LYS A 93 -16.72 22.73 -12.14
C LYS A 93 -15.33 22.51 -12.73
N LYS A 94 -15.09 23.04 -13.95
CA LYS A 94 -13.78 22.97 -14.59
C LYS A 94 -12.68 23.46 -13.65
N THR A 95 -11.65 22.64 -13.45
CA THR A 95 -10.50 22.92 -12.58
C THR A 95 -9.24 22.27 -13.12
N ASN A 96 -8.09 22.80 -12.74
CA ASN A 96 -6.78 22.17 -12.98
C ASN A 96 -6.31 21.32 -11.78
N LYS A 97 -7.11 21.23 -10.71
CA LYS A 97 -6.80 20.45 -9.51
C LYS A 97 -7.24 19.00 -9.70
N SER A 98 -6.34 18.06 -9.40
CA SER A 98 -6.63 16.64 -9.49
C SER A 98 -6.04 15.89 -8.30
N VAL A 99 -6.72 14.83 -7.86
CA VAL A 99 -6.20 13.88 -6.90
C VAL A 99 -6.12 12.49 -7.51
N LEU A 100 -5.01 11.81 -7.24
CA LEU A 100 -4.83 10.39 -7.49
C LEU A 100 -4.89 9.66 -6.15
N ILE A 101 -5.83 8.70 -6.01
CA ILE A 101 -6.14 8.02 -4.75
C ILE A 101 -5.72 6.56 -4.83
N ALA A 102 -4.76 6.14 -4.00
CA ALA A 102 -4.27 4.77 -3.90
C ALA A 102 -4.95 4.03 -2.74
N HIS A 103 -5.51 2.83 -3.02
CA HIS A 103 -6.22 2.02 -2.04
C HIS A 103 -5.28 1.12 -1.21
N GLY A 104 -5.81 0.56 -0.11
CA GLY A 104 -5.12 -0.37 0.78
C GLY A 104 -5.00 -1.79 0.24
N TYR A 105 -4.22 -2.63 0.95
CA TYR A 105 -4.02 -4.05 0.67
C TYR A 105 -5.35 -4.80 0.62
N MET A 106 -5.53 -5.65 -0.38
CA MET A 106 -6.75 -6.44 -0.64
C MET A 106 -8.05 -5.64 -0.75
N ASN A 107 -7.95 -4.32 -0.95
CA ASN A 107 -9.05 -3.44 -1.31
C ASN A 107 -9.03 -3.14 -2.82
N ASN A 108 -9.88 -2.23 -3.25
CA ASN A 108 -9.99 -1.78 -4.64
C ASN A 108 -10.43 -0.30 -4.68
N LYS A 109 -10.60 0.24 -5.88
CA LYS A 109 -11.07 1.61 -6.11
C LYS A 109 -12.38 1.94 -5.38
N ASP A 110 -13.33 0.98 -5.29
CA ASP A 110 -14.63 1.21 -4.63
C ASP A 110 -14.50 1.48 -3.13
N SER A 111 -13.50 0.88 -2.48
CA SER A 111 -13.23 1.09 -1.06
C SER A 111 -12.83 2.53 -0.71
N MET A 112 -12.35 3.28 -1.72
CA MET A 112 -11.93 4.67 -1.57
C MET A 112 -13.05 5.70 -1.81
N GLY A 113 -14.30 5.26 -1.96
CA GLY A 113 -15.43 6.10 -2.33
C GLY A 113 -15.68 7.28 -1.40
N ALA A 114 -15.49 7.13 -0.08
CA ALA A 114 -15.64 8.24 0.85
C ALA A 114 -14.56 9.32 0.67
N TYR A 115 -13.33 8.92 0.41
CA TYR A 115 -12.21 9.84 0.12
C TYR A 115 -12.42 10.53 -1.24
N ALA A 116 -12.91 9.79 -2.24
CA ALA A 116 -13.29 10.35 -3.53
C ALA A 116 -14.34 11.46 -3.40
N ALA A 117 -15.38 11.23 -2.60
CA ALA A 117 -16.41 12.21 -2.31
C ALA A 117 -15.82 13.47 -1.65
N MET A 118 -14.95 13.30 -0.65
CA MET A 118 -14.28 14.40 0.03
C MET A 118 -13.48 15.27 -0.94
N PHE A 119 -12.61 14.69 -1.75
CA PHE A 119 -11.80 15.45 -2.70
C PHE A 119 -12.64 16.09 -3.81
N HIS A 120 -13.70 15.40 -4.28
CA HIS A 120 -14.63 15.99 -5.25
C HIS A 120 -15.37 17.19 -4.69
N GLN A 121 -15.80 17.14 -3.41
CA GLN A 121 -16.41 18.28 -2.71
C GLN A 121 -15.42 19.45 -2.54
N LEU A 122 -14.12 19.16 -2.41
CA LEU A 122 -13.06 20.18 -2.40
C LEU A 122 -12.72 20.71 -3.81
N GLY A 123 -13.43 20.28 -4.85
CA GLY A 123 -13.30 20.79 -6.22
C GLY A 123 -12.20 20.12 -7.04
N TYR A 124 -11.80 18.89 -6.71
CA TYR A 124 -10.78 18.14 -7.45
C TYR A 124 -11.41 17.19 -8.49
N ASN A 125 -10.75 17.04 -9.64
CA ASN A 125 -10.89 15.84 -10.44
C ASN A 125 -10.30 14.66 -9.67
N VAL A 126 -10.99 13.52 -9.66
CA VAL A 126 -10.59 12.36 -8.85
C VAL A 126 -10.25 11.18 -9.76
N LEU A 127 -9.06 10.60 -9.59
CA LEU A 127 -8.66 9.36 -10.24
C LEU A 127 -8.36 8.31 -9.18
N ILE A 128 -8.97 7.14 -9.33
CA ILE A 128 -8.83 6.04 -8.36
C ILE A 128 -8.45 4.77 -9.13
N PRO A 129 -7.17 4.46 -9.28
CA PRO A 129 -6.76 3.20 -9.91
C PRO A 129 -6.94 2.01 -8.97
N ASP A 130 -7.24 0.86 -9.56
CA ASP A 130 -6.95 -0.43 -8.96
C ASP A 130 -5.47 -0.73 -9.13
N ALA A 131 -4.78 -1.00 -8.03
CA ALA A 131 -3.40 -1.44 -8.04
C ALA A 131 -3.28 -2.81 -8.74
N ARG A 132 -2.06 -3.19 -9.15
CA ARG A 132 -1.79 -4.52 -9.70
C ARG A 132 -2.38 -5.62 -8.80
N ALA A 133 -2.98 -6.64 -9.40
CA ALA A 133 -3.56 -7.78 -8.72
C ALA A 133 -4.75 -7.46 -7.78
N HIS A 134 -5.38 -6.28 -7.97
CA HIS A 134 -6.57 -5.85 -7.22
C HIS A 134 -7.68 -5.40 -8.18
N GLY A 135 -8.93 -5.48 -7.71
CA GLY A 135 -10.10 -5.03 -8.44
C GLY A 135 -10.14 -5.55 -9.87
N ASP A 136 -10.32 -4.64 -10.84
CA ASP A 136 -10.37 -4.93 -12.27
C ASP A 136 -9.01 -4.89 -12.96
N SER A 137 -7.94 -4.56 -12.22
CA SER A 137 -6.56 -4.56 -12.73
C SER A 137 -5.98 -5.98 -12.79
N GLN A 138 -5.27 -6.28 -13.88
CA GLN A 138 -4.56 -7.54 -14.04
C GLN A 138 -3.39 -7.67 -13.06
N GLY A 139 -2.99 -8.90 -12.83
CA GLY A 139 -1.84 -9.28 -12.02
C GLY A 139 -2.12 -10.49 -11.17
N LYS A 140 -1.06 -11.09 -10.65
CA LYS A 140 -1.13 -12.22 -9.71
C LYS A 140 -0.49 -11.86 -8.37
N TYR A 141 0.53 -11.02 -8.42
CA TYR A 141 1.36 -10.70 -7.26
C TYR A 141 1.15 -9.24 -6.84
N ILE A 142 1.02 -9.05 -5.53
CA ILE A 142 0.87 -7.74 -4.89
C ILE A 142 2.25 -7.12 -4.74
N GLY A 143 2.42 -5.90 -5.22
CA GLY A 143 3.71 -5.22 -5.24
C GLY A 143 3.99 -4.36 -4.00
N TYR A 144 2.97 -4.17 -3.12
CA TYR A 144 3.07 -3.36 -1.91
C TYR A 144 3.57 -1.92 -2.14
N GLY A 145 3.27 -1.36 -3.31
CA GLY A 145 3.66 -0.01 -3.71
C GLY A 145 5.00 0.09 -4.43
N TRP A 146 5.81 -0.98 -4.48
CA TRP A 146 7.14 -0.88 -5.08
C TRP A 146 7.11 -0.83 -6.61
N PRO A 147 6.55 -1.79 -7.37
CA PRO A 147 6.33 -1.62 -8.79
C PRO A 147 5.24 -0.60 -9.09
N GLU A 148 4.19 -0.52 -8.24
CA GLU A 148 3.05 0.38 -8.39
C GLU A 148 3.47 1.86 -8.45
N ARG A 149 4.54 2.29 -7.76
CA ARG A 149 5.02 3.68 -7.81
C ARG A 149 5.33 4.19 -9.23
N TYR A 150 5.66 3.29 -10.14
CA TYR A 150 5.86 3.63 -11.56
C TYR A 150 4.54 3.64 -12.35
N ASP A 151 3.57 2.83 -11.95
CA ASP A 151 2.21 2.87 -12.50
C ASP A 151 1.53 4.17 -12.09
N GLU A 152 1.68 4.59 -10.83
CA GLU A 152 1.16 5.88 -10.34
C GLU A 152 1.75 7.06 -11.14
N ARG A 153 3.04 7.03 -11.47
CA ARG A 153 3.63 8.04 -12.36
C ARG A 153 2.97 8.03 -13.76
N LYS A 154 2.59 6.88 -14.29
CA LYS A 154 1.86 6.79 -15.58
C LYS A 154 0.44 7.37 -15.45
N TRP A 155 -0.28 7.09 -14.36
CA TRP A 155 -1.57 7.68 -14.07
C TRP A 155 -1.48 9.21 -13.90
N ILE A 156 -0.46 9.71 -13.23
CA ILE A 156 -0.17 11.15 -13.13
C ILE A 156 0.02 11.76 -14.53
N ASN A 157 0.79 11.13 -15.39
CA ASN A 157 0.96 11.60 -16.77
C ASN A 157 -0.36 11.58 -17.56
N ARG A 158 -1.23 10.61 -17.31
CA ARG A 158 -2.57 10.56 -17.91
C ARG A 158 -3.46 11.70 -17.42
N LEU A 159 -3.42 12.02 -16.12
CA LEU A 159 -4.13 13.18 -15.57
C LEU A 159 -3.65 14.50 -16.20
N ILE A 160 -2.34 14.68 -16.39
CA ILE A 160 -1.78 15.85 -17.05
C ILE A 160 -2.27 15.95 -18.50
N LYS A 161 -2.31 14.83 -19.22
CA LYS A 161 -2.82 14.79 -20.60
C LYS A 161 -4.29 15.18 -20.68
N GLU A 162 -5.10 14.76 -19.71
CA GLU A 162 -6.54 15.04 -19.65
C GLU A 162 -6.84 16.48 -19.23
N ASN A 163 -6.19 16.96 -18.16
CA ASN A 163 -6.55 18.20 -17.48
C ASN A 163 -5.63 19.39 -17.88
N GLY A 164 -4.62 19.16 -18.70
CA GLY A 164 -3.73 20.20 -19.22
C GLY A 164 -2.40 20.33 -18.47
N ALA A 165 -1.49 21.10 -19.08
CA ALA A 165 -0.11 21.27 -18.59
C ALA A 165 0.00 22.08 -17.28
N ASP A 166 -1.03 22.84 -16.94
CA ASP A 166 -1.16 23.64 -15.72
C ASP A 166 -1.74 22.85 -14.54
N SER A 167 -1.96 21.54 -14.71
CA SER A 167 -2.50 20.64 -13.69
C SER A 167 -1.75 20.75 -12.36
N GLN A 168 -2.51 20.74 -11.27
CA GLN A 168 -2.00 20.66 -9.90
C GLN A 168 -2.48 19.34 -9.28
N ILE A 169 -1.56 18.39 -9.14
CA ILE A 169 -1.88 17.02 -8.75
C ILE A 169 -1.44 16.76 -7.32
N VAL A 170 -2.36 16.21 -6.54
CA VAL A 170 -2.11 15.64 -5.22
C VAL A 170 -2.17 14.12 -5.33
N MET A 171 -1.27 13.40 -4.68
CA MET A 171 -1.41 11.97 -4.49
C MET A 171 -1.79 11.68 -3.04
N PHE A 172 -2.85 10.89 -2.88
CA PHE A 172 -3.39 10.46 -1.59
C PHE A 172 -3.41 8.93 -1.52
N GLY A 173 -3.15 8.37 -0.34
CA GLY A 173 -3.28 6.92 -0.16
C GLY A 173 -3.48 6.49 1.28
N VAL A 174 -4.11 5.31 1.45
CA VAL A 174 -4.41 4.72 2.75
C VAL A 174 -3.71 3.37 2.89
N SER A 175 -3.04 3.12 4.00
CA SER A 175 -2.38 1.84 4.31
C SER A 175 -1.33 1.48 3.24
N MET A 176 -1.48 0.37 2.51
CA MET A 176 -0.63 0.07 1.35
C MET A 176 -0.62 1.22 0.33
N GLY A 177 -1.76 1.90 0.12
CA GLY A 177 -1.84 3.10 -0.71
C GLY A 177 -1.03 4.27 -0.14
N GLY A 178 -1.00 4.44 1.18
CA GLY A 178 -0.15 5.41 1.88
C GLY A 178 1.33 5.11 1.65
N ALA A 179 1.73 3.85 1.79
CA ALA A 179 3.10 3.41 1.48
C ALA A 179 3.43 3.59 -0.02
N THR A 180 2.48 3.30 -0.92
CA THR A 180 2.62 3.55 -2.37
C THR A 180 2.85 5.03 -2.63
N THR A 181 2.07 5.91 -1.99
CA THR A 181 2.21 7.38 -2.07
C THR A 181 3.59 7.83 -1.62
N MET A 182 4.07 7.34 -0.47
CA MET A 182 5.41 7.64 0.03
C MET A 182 6.50 7.12 -0.91
N MET A 183 6.38 5.90 -1.43
CA MET A 183 7.37 5.34 -2.37
C MET A 183 7.34 6.06 -3.73
N THR A 184 6.17 6.52 -4.18
CA THR A 184 6.02 7.33 -5.38
C THR A 184 6.67 8.70 -5.22
N SER A 185 6.60 9.31 -4.04
CA SER A 185 7.21 10.63 -3.78
C SER A 185 8.74 10.64 -3.95
N GLY A 186 9.36 9.47 -3.80
CA GLY A 186 10.83 9.31 -3.89
C GLY A 186 11.36 9.09 -5.32
N ILE A 187 10.52 9.03 -6.35
CA ILE A 187 10.96 8.92 -7.74
C ILE A 187 10.83 10.25 -8.49
N LYS A 188 11.47 10.34 -9.67
CA LYS A 188 11.33 11.52 -10.53
C LYS A 188 9.88 11.62 -11.04
N LEU A 189 9.20 12.70 -10.68
CA LEU A 189 7.81 13.02 -11.02
C LEU A 189 7.72 14.37 -11.76
N PRO A 190 6.66 14.57 -12.59
CA PRO A 190 6.34 15.87 -13.18
C PRO A 190 6.18 16.98 -12.14
N SER A 191 6.47 18.22 -12.54
CA SER A 191 6.33 19.42 -11.68
C SER A 191 4.87 19.73 -11.28
N GLN A 192 3.92 19.14 -12.00
CA GLN A 192 2.49 19.19 -11.72
C GLN A 192 2.10 18.49 -10.42
N VAL A 193 2.88 17.53 -9.94
CA VAL A 193 2.67 16.92 -8.61
C VAL A 193 3.11 17.93 -7.55
N LYS A 194 2.17 18.43 -6.76
CA LYS A 194 2.40 19.50 -5.80
C LYS A 194 2.54 19.00 -4.36
N ALA A 195 1.77 18.00 -3.97
CA ALA A 195 1.73 17.52 -2.59
C ALA A 195 1.37 16.03 -2.52
N PHE A 196 1.63 15.46 -1.35
CA PHE A 196 1.28 14.09 -1.00
C PHE A 196 0.54 14.05 0.33
N ILE A 197 -0.38 13.10 0.47
CA ILE A 197 -1.07 12.82 1.73
C ILE A 197 -1.06 11.30 1.92
N GLU A 198 -0.56 10.84 3.04
CA GLU A 198 -0.57 9.44 3.41
C GLU A 198 -1.37 9.24 4.72
N ASP A 199 -2.17 8.19 4.81
CA ASP A 199 -2.88 7.77 6.02
C ASP A 199 -2.49 6.33 6.35
N CYS A 200 -1.91 6.12 7.52
CA CYS A 200 -1.49 4.85 8.11
C CYS A 200 -0.58 3.95 7.23
N GLY A 201 0.32 4.55 6.46
CA GLY A 201 1.28 3.79 5.64
C GLY A 201 2.48 3.27 6.44
N TYR A 202 2.98 2.08 6.08
CA TYR A 202 4.12 1.43 6.75
C TYR A 202 5.48 1.99 6.33
N THR A 203 6.51 1.76 7.16
CA THR A 203 7.90 2.19 6.91
C THR A 203 8.58 1.38 5.81
N SER A 204 8.28 0.09 5.71
CA SER A 204 8.74 -0.81 4.67
C SER A 204 7.94 -2.11 4.70
N VAL A 205 7.87 -2.80 3.55
CA VAL A 205 7.22 -4.12 3.48
C VAL A 205 7.88 -5.13 4.40
N ASN A 206 9.22 -5.06 4.55
CA ASN A 206 9.93 -5.95 5.47
C ASN A 206 9.53 -5.71 6.94
N ALA A 207 9.38 -4.45 7.35
CA ALA A 207 8.97 -4.11 8.72
C ALA A 207 7.52 -4.55 8.98
N GLU A 208 6.64 -4.33 8.02
CA GLU A 208 5.24 -4.74 8.09
C GLU A 208 5.10 -6.26 8.19
N LEU A 209 5.74 -7.01 7.29
CA LEU A 209 5.69 -8.49 7.35
C LEU A 209 6.32 -9.06 8.64
N MET A 210 7.35 -8.42 9.19
CA MET A 210 7.92 -8.82 10.48
C MET A 210 6.94 -8.57 11.63
N HIS A 211 6.20 -7.44 11.59
CA HIS A 211 5.17 -7.13 12.57
C HIS A 211 4.02 -8.13 12.48
N GLU A 212 3.47 -8.36 11.30
CA GLU A 212 2.37 -9.27 11.04
C GLU A 212 2.73 -10.74 11.35
N ALA A 213 3.97 -11.16 11.09
CA ALA A 213 4.46 -12.49 11.46
C ALA A 213 4.39 -12.71 12.97
N LYS A 214 4.67 -11.69 13.78
CA LYS A 214 4.54 -11.73 15.23
C LYS A 214 3.09 -11.63 15.67
N ASP A 215 2.34 -10.68 15.16
CA ASP A 215 0.98 -10.34 15.62
C ASP A 215 -0.04 -11.43 15.23
N LEU A 216 -0.06 -11.86 13.96
CA LEU A 216 -1.03 -12.85 13.47
C LEU A 216 -0.63 -14.30 13.76
N TYR A 217 0.67 -14.61 13.81
CA TYR A 217 1.15 -16.00 13.89
C TYR A 217 2.00 -16.27 15.12
N GLY A 218 2.28 -15.28 15.97
CA GLY A 218 3.11 -15.45 17.17
C GLY A 218 4.57 -15.85 16.87
N LEU A 219 5.06 -15.63 15.63
CA LEU A 219 6.39 -16.09 15.23
C LEU A 219 7.49 -15.22 15.87
N PRO A 220 8.44 -15.85 16.58
CA PRO A 220 9.57 -15.11 17.11
C PRO A 220 10.51 -14.64 15.99
N VAL A 221 11.22 -13.53 16.21
CA VAL A 221 12.06 -12.86 15.21
C VAL A 221 13.07 -13.81 14.54
N PHE A 222 13.68 -14.73 15.30
CA PHE A 222 14.68 -15.68 14.76
C PHE A 222 14.08 -16.71 13.79
N VAL A 223 12.74 -16.92 13.82
CA VAL A 223 11.99 -17.74 12.84
C VAL A 223 11.47 -16.88 11.70
N ALA A 224 10.86 -15.73 12.01
CA ALA A 224 10.26 -14.85 11.03
C ALA A 224 11.30 -14.25 10.06
N TRP A 225 12.47 -13.86 10.57
CA TRP A 225 13.52 -13.22 9.76
C TRP A 225 14.02 -14.10 8.60
N PRO A 226 14.50 -15.33 8.80
CA PRO A 226 14.94 -16.19 7.71
C PRO A 226 13.79 -16.58 6.77
N LEU A 227 12.56 -16.71 7.30
CA LEU A 227 11.38 -16.98 6.51
C LEU A 227 11.10 -15.83 5.52
N ILE A 228 11.05 -14.59 5.99
CA ILE A 228 10.84 -13.41 5.15
C ILE A 228 12.00 -13.21 4.16
N LYS A 229 13.24 -13.55 4.53
CA LYS A 229 14.37 -13.52 3.59
C LYS A 229 14.21 -14.54 2.46
N THR A 230 13.73 -15.74 2.77
CA THR A 230 13.43 -16.75 1.76
C THR A 230 12.25 -16.31 0.85
N MET A 231 11.17 -15.78 1.46
CA MET A 231 10.07 -15.16 0.71
C MET A 231 10.55 -14.04 -0.21
N SER A 232 11.52 -13.24 0.24
CA SER A 232 12.11 -12.16 -0.56
C SER A 232 12.85 -12.68 -1.80
N GLY A 233 13.54 -13.83 -1.67
CA GLY A 233 14.13 -14.53 -2.81
C GLY A 233 13.07 -15.04 -3.81
N ILE A 234 12.00 -15.66 -3.29
CA ILE A 234 10.87 -16.11 -4.09
C ILE A 234 10.21 -14.91 -4.81
N ASN A 235 9.99 -13.81 -4.09
CA ASN A 235 9.40 -12.60 -4.66
C ASN A 235 10.27 -11.98 -5.77
N ARG A 236 11.61 -12.06 -5.64
CA ARG A 236 12.52 -11.59 -6.69
C ARG A 236 12.30 -12.34 -8.00
N VAL A 237 12.06 -13.65 -7.91
CA VAL A 237 11.82 -14.49 -9.09
C VAL A 237 10.40 -14.29 -9.63
N ALA A 238 9.40 -14.21 -8.75
CA ALA A 238 7.99 -14.18 -9.12
C ALA A 238 7.49 -12.77 -9.52
N ASN A 239 8.00 -11.72 -8.85
CA ASN A 239 7.46 -10.35 -8.91
C ASN A 239 8.55 -9.29 -9.24
N GLY A 240 9.78 -9.73 -9.55
CA GLY A 240 10.83 -8.89 -10.08
C GLY A 240 11.60 -8.03 -9.07
N PHE A 241 11.31 -8.06 -7.76
CA PHE A 241 12.00 -7.26 -6.75
C PHE A 241 12.18 -8.00 -5.43
N PHE A 242 13.23 -7.64 -4.66
CA PHE A 242 13.39 -8.11 -3.29
C PHE A 242 12.51 -7.31 -2.34
N ILE A 243 11.83 -7.97 -1.38
CA ILE A 243 10.93 -7.34 -0.39
C ILE A 243 11.60 -6.15 0.32
N GLY A 244 12.89 -6.27 0.65
CA GLY A 244 13.66 -5.20 1.33
C GLY A 244 13.92 -3.94 0.48
N GLN A 245 13.60 -3.95 -0.82
CA GLN A 245 13.66 -2.77 -1.68
C GLN A 245 12.45 -1.86 -1.45
N ALA A 246 11.28 -2.43 -1.14
CA ALA A 246 10.03 -1.71 -0.90
C ALA A 246 10.06 -1.03 0.47
N SER A 247 10.52 0.22 0.50
CA SER A 247 10.70 1.02 1.71
C SER A 247 10.24 2.46 1.52
N SER A 248 9.23 2.85 2.29
CA SER A 248 8.74 4.22 2.37
C SER A 248 9.83 5.14 2.92
N VAL A 249 10.48 4.75 4.01
CA VAL A 249 11.56 5.53 4.64
C VAL A 249 12.69 5.85 3.65
N LYS A 250 13.18 4.85 2.90
CA LYS A 250 14.24 5.08 1.89
C LYS A 250 13.77 6.02 0.78
N SER A 251 12.53 5.89 0.35
CA SER A 251 11.95 6.75 -0.69
C SER A 251 11.74 8.18 -0.22
N LEU A 252 11.30 8.37 1.01
CA LEU A 252 11.05 9.68 1.63
C LEU A 252 12.33 10.52 1.77
N HIS A 253 13.51 9.92 1.89
CA HIS A 253 14.77 10.65 1.83
C HIS A 253 14.99 11.41 0.51
N HIS A 254 14.25 11.07 -0.53
CA HIS A 254 14.26 11.74 -1.83
C HIS A 254 13.03 12.62 -2.07
N ASN A 255 12.08 12.66 -1.13
CA ASN A 255 10.92 13.56 -1.23
C ASN A 255 11.26 14.96 -0.73
N HIS A 256 11.12 15.95 -1.63
CA HIS A 256 11.27 17.37 -1.32
C HIS A 256 9.95 18.15 -1.44
N ARG A 257 8.84 17.47 -1.79
CA ARG A 257 7.52 18.09 -1.91
C ARG A 257 6.76 18.00 -0.58
N PRO A 258 5.78 18.89 -0.36
CA PRO A 258 4.94 18.85 0.83
C PRO A 258 4.26 17.50 1.03
N MET A 259 4.23 17.03 2.27
CA MET A 259 3.55 15.78 2.65
C MET A 259 2.83 15.90 3.99
N LEU A 260 1.55 15.54 4.00
CA LEU A 260 0.76 15.35 5.21
C LEU A 260 0.77 13.87 5.59
N PHE A 261 1.12 13.60 6.84
CA PHE A 261 1.09 12.27 7.47
C PHE A 261 -0.08 12.20 8.43
N ILE A 262 -0.94 11.21 8.26
CA ILE A 262 -2.10 10.95 9.12
C ILE A 262 -1.96 9.55 9.69
N HIS A 263 -2.25 9.35 10.99
CA HIS A 263 -2.21 8.02 11.59
C HIS A 263 -3.13 7.92 12.80
N GLY A 264 -3.77 6.76 12.97
CA GLY A 264 -4.57 6.48 14.16
C GLY A 264 -3.70 6.14 15.38
N THR A 265 -4.03 6.69 16.56
CA THR A 265 -3.23 6.43 17.78
C THR A 265 -3.46 5.04 18.39
N LYS A 266 -4.43 4.27 17.88
CA LYS A 266 -4.71 2.88 18.27
C LYS A 266 -4.52 1.91 17.11
N ASP A 267 -3.75 2.30 16.10
CA ASP A 267 -3.41 1.41 15.00
C ASP A 267 -2.39 0.36 15.47
N THR A 268 -2.82 -0.89 15.47
CA THR A 268 -2.00 -2.07 15.82
C THR A 268 -1.65 -2.89 14.58
N PHE A 269 -2.33 -2.69 13.45
CA PHE A 269 -2.03 -3.38 12.19
C PHE A 269 -0.80 -2.76 11.53
N VAL A 270 -0.80 -1.45 11.25
CA VAL A 270 0.42 -0.68 10.98
C VAL A 270 0.73 0.14 12.23
N PRO A 271 1.68 -0.28 13.07
CA PRO A 271 1.92 0.38 14.35
C PRO A 271 2.13 1.89 14.23
N THR A 272 1.44 2.68 15.07
CA THR A 272 1.55 4.16 15.06
C THR A 272 3.00 4.65 15.13
N ALA A 273 3.90 3.87 15.75
CA ALA A 273 5.33 4.20 15.79
C ALA A 273 5.98 4.34 14.40
N MET A 274 5.40 3.73 13.36
CA MET A 274 5.93 3.79 12.00
C MET A 274 5.78 5.19 11.38
N VAL A 275 4.71 5.92 11.71
CA VAL A 275 4.50 7.27 11.13
C VAL A 275 5.60 8.25 11.55
N TYR A 276 6.12 8.13 12.76
CA TYR A 276 7.21 9.01 13.22
C TYR A 276 8.50 8.80 12.41
N GLN A 277 8.78 7.53 12.02
CA GLN A 277 9.93 7.21 11.18
C GLN A 277 9.74 7.75 9.77
N ASN A 278 8.53 7.60 9.20
CA ASN A 278 8.18 8.15 7.89
C ASN A 278 8.26 9.68 7.89
N TYR A 279 7.67 10.32 8.90
CA TYR A 279 7.74 11.78 9.08
C TYR A 279 9.17 12.27 9.19
N ALA A 280 10.01 11.63 10.00
CA ALA A 280 11.42 12.01 10.17
C ALA A 280 12.22 11.88 8.87
N ALA A 281 11.92 10.86 8.04
CA ALA A 281 12.66 10.58 6.81
C ALA A 281 12.42 11.58 5.69
N THR A 282 11.23 12.21 5.64
CA THR A 282 10.89 13.15 4.55
C THR A 282 11.64 14.48 4.69
N ARG A 283 12.14 15.01 3.56
CA ARG A 283 12.96 16.23 3.52
C ARG A 283 12.19 17.49 3.15
N GLY A 284 11.03 17.33 2.50
CA GLY A 284 10.16 18.44 2.13
C GLY A 284 9.39 19.03 3.32
N PRO A 285 8.60 20.08 3.09
CA PRO A 285 7.62 20.56 4.05
C PRO A 285 6.72 19.41 4.50
N LYS A 286 6.43 19.33 5.80
CA LYS A 286 5.71 18.18 6.35
C LYS A 286 4.82 18.54 7.52
N GLU A 287 3.67 17.88 7.59
CA GLU A 287 2.73 18.00 8.69
C GLU A 287 2.38 16.60 9.19
N LEU A 288 2.14 16.47 10.49
CA LEU A 288 1.73 15.22 11.13
C LEU A 288 0.46 15.46 11.94
N TRP A 289 -0.55 14.65 11.67
CA TRP A 289 -1.77 14.63 12.46
C TRP A 289 -2.07 13.21 12.97
N LEU A 290 -2.15 13.08 14.28
CA LEU A 290 -2.49 11.83 14.96
C LEU A 290 -3.97 11.85 15.36
N VAL A 291 -4.74 10.91 14.79
CA VAL A 291 -6.18 10.81 15.07
C VAL A 291 -6.39 9.99 16.33
N LYS A 292 -6.74 10.69 17.42
CA LYS A 292 -6.95 10.07 18.74
C LYS A 292 -8.01 8.98 18.69
N GLY A 293 -7.63 7.77 19.12
CA GLY A 293 -8.53 6.62 19.22
C GLY A 293 -8.80 5.88 17.93
N ALA A 294 -8.37 6.38 16.77
CA ALA A 294 -8.53 5.69 15.50
C ALA A 294 -7.65 4.43 15.44
N VAL A 295 -8.23 3.35 14.96
CA VAL A 295 -7.55 2.11 14.58
C VAL A 295 -7.16 2.15 13.10
N HIS A 296 -6.54 1.08 12.58
CA HIS A 296 -6.06 1.00 11.20
C HIS A 296 -7.10 1.41 10.15
N ALA A 297 -6.73 2.34 9.27
CA ALA A 297 -7.56 2.85 8.16
C ALA A 297 -8.94 3.40 8.61
N LYS A 298 -9.06 3.87 9.85
CA LYS A 298 -10.31 4.45 10.39
C LYS A 298 -10.18 5.92 10.78
N SER A 299 -9.07 6.60 10.45
CA SER A 299 -8.85 8.01 10.77
C SER A 299 -10.02 8.88 10.30
N PHE A 300 -10.43 8.74 9.04
CA PHE A 300 -11.54 9.50 8.46
C PHE A 300 -12.89 9.18 9.14
N ALA A 301 -13.20 7.91 9.36
CA ALA A 301 -14.45 7.51 10.01
C ALA A 301 -14.50 7.89 11.50
N THR A 302 -13.36 7.99 12.18
CA THR A 302 -13.27 8.36 13.61
C THR A 302 -13.48 9.86 13.80
N ALA A 303 -13.01 10.70 12.89
CA ALA A 303 -13.08 12.15 13.01
C ALA A 303 -13.42 12.83 11.66
N PRO A 304 -14.65 12.61 11.10
CA PRO A 304 -14.94 13.00 9.71
C PRO A 304 -14.73 14.49 9.40
N ALA A 305 -15.24 15.38 10.26
CA ALA A 305 -15.12 16.82 10.06
C ALA A 305 -13.67 17.30 10.20
N ALA A 306 -12.98 16.89 11.25
CA ALA A 306 -11.58 17.25 11.49
C ALA A 306 -10.67 16.69 10.38
N TYR A 307 -10.95 15.49 9.87
CA TYR A 307 -10.19 14.91 8.76
C TYR A 307 -10.28 15.76 7.49
N GLN A 308 -11.50 16.18 7.13
CA GLN A 308 -11.71 17.07 5.98
C GLN A 308 -11.03 18.44 6.19
N GLU A 309 -11.11 19.00 7.38
CA GLU A 309 -10.48 20.27 7.72
C GLU A 309 -8.95 20.19 7.60
N HIS A 310 -8.32 19.21 8.24
CA HIS A 310 -6.85 19.02 8.15
C HIS A 310 -6.38 18.81 6.71
N VAL A 311 -7.09 18.00 5.92
CA VAL A 311 -6.76 17.79 4.51
C VAL A 311 -6.94 19.08 3.72
N LYS A 312 -8.04 19.81 3.91
CA LYS A 312 -8.31 21.09 3.25
C LYS A 312 -7.22 22.12 3.58
N ASP A 313 -6.95 22.33 4.86
CA ASP A 313 -5.98 23.32 5.32
C ASP A 313 -4.56 23.04 4.79
N PHE A 314 -4.17 21.77 4.74
CA PHE A 314 -2.92 21.36 4.12
C PHE A 314 -2.91 21.69 2.62
N LEU A 315 -3.96 21.34 1.90
CA LEU A 315 -4.04 21.55 0.45
C LEU A 315 -4.03 23.05 0.09
N GLU A 316 -4.74 23.90 0.83
CA GLU A 316 -4.79 25.36 0.58
C GLU A 316 -3.43 26.03 0.66
N LYS A 317 -2.46 25.46 1.41
CA LYS A 317 -1.08 25.98 1.49
C LYS A 317 -0.29 25.73 0.20
N TYR A 318 -0.60 24.67 -0.55
CA TYR A 318 0.26 24.17 -1.65
C TYR A 318 -0.44 24.06 -3.00
N ILE A 319 -1.78 24.12 -3.05
CA ILE A 319 -2.60 24.01 -4.26
C ILE A 319 -3.36 25.33 -4.46
N LYS A 320 -3.08 26.01 -5.56
CA LYS A 320 -3.63 27.35 -5.85
C LYS A 320 -4.78 27.30 -6.84
#